data_995acb7a13666a570f90b55c08bf8835
#
_entry.id   995acb7a13666a570f90b55c08bf8835
#
_cell.length_a   1.000
_cell.length_b   1.000
_cell.length_c   1.000
_cell.angle_alpha   90.00
_cell.angle_beta   90.00
_cell.angle_gamma   90.00
#
_symmetry.space_group_name_H-M   'P 1'
#
loop_
_entity.id
_entity.type
_entity.pdbx_description
1 polymer ?
#
loop_
_entity_poly.entity_id
_entity_poly.type
_entity_poly.pdbx_seq_one_letter_code
_entity_poly.pdbx_strand_id
1 'polypeptide(L)'
;VALVGERFDAHAFLPQLKAAGVTVALASHGLAANGLSGVEVPDTRVALGEWADLWRENFSGPVIAVTGSNGKTTVTQMLASITAAAHGEDALATQGNLNNDIGVR
;
A
#
# COMPACT_ATOMS: atom_id res chain seq x y z
N VAL A 1 -1.16 -3.16 -8.43
CA VAL A 1 -1.48 -1.78 -8.84
C VAL A 1 -0.34 -1.24 -9.70
N ALA A 2 -0.65 -0.70 -10.87
CA ALA A 2 0.33 -0.06 -11.75
C ALA A 2 0.51 1.41 -11.35
N LEU A 3 1.54 1.70 -10.55
CA LEU A 3 1.87 3.04 -10.10
C LEU A 3 2.86 3.72 -11.05
N VAL A 4 2.74 5.02 -11.18
CA VAL A 4 3.68 5.89 -11.91
C VAL A 4 4.50 6.67 -10.89
N GLY A 5 5.80 6.60 -10.98
CA GLY A 5 6.76 7.37 -10.20
C GLY A 5 7.62 8.27 -11.09
N GLU A 6 8.48 9.08 -10.50
CA GLU A 6 9.34 10.03 -11.25
C GLU A 6 10.28 9.35 -12.25
N ARG A 7 10.73 8.13 -11.98
CA ARG A 7 11.73 7.39 -12.78
C ARG A 7 11.18 6.06 -13.31
N PHE A 8 9.93 5.78 -13.09
CA PHE A 8 9.39 4.44 -13.27
C PHE A 8 7.89 4.49 -13.54
N ASP A 9 7.47 3.73 -14.57
CA ASP A 9 6.07 3.52 -14.90
C ASP A 9 5.77 2.02 -14.89
N ALA A 10 4.97 1.57 -13.91
CA ALA A 10 4.62 0.17 -13.77
C ALA A 10 3.73 -0.37 -14.90
N HIS A 11 3.10 0.49 -15.71
CA HIS A 11 2.31 0.05 -16.85
C HIS A 11 3.16 -0.68 -17.90
N ALA A 12 4.46 -0.37 -18.01
CA ALA A 12 5.39 -1.06 -18.89
C ALA A 12 5.53 -2.57 -18.56
N PHE A 13 5.16 -2.99 -17.37
CA PHE A 13 5.25 -4.38 -16.92
C PHE A 13 3.95 -5.18 -17.08
N LEU A 14 2.84 -4.54 -17.51
CA LEU A 14 1.55 -5.24 -17.68
C LEU A 14 1.65 -6.51 -18.55
N PRO A 15 2.41 -6.54 -19.68
CA PRO A 15 2.56 -7.78 -20.45
C PRO A 15 3.20 -8.91 -19.66
N GLN A 16 4.15 -8.59 -18.79
CA GLN A 16 4.88 -9.58 -17.97
C GLN A 16 4.01 -10.12 -16.83
N LEU A 17 3.09 -9.30 -16.31
CA LEU A 17 2.19 -9.70 -15.22
C LEU A 17 1.27 -10.85 -15.65
N LYS A 18 0.76 -10.84 -16.88
CA LYS A 18 -0.05 -11.93 -17.41
C LYS A 18 0.76 -13.23 -17.49
N ALA A 19 1.98 -13.16 -17.99
CA ALA A 19 2.88 -14.31 -18.06
C ALA A 19 3.24 -14.86 -16.68
N ALA A 20 3.28 -14.00 -15.66
CA ALA A 20 3.49 -14.37 -14.26
C ALA A 20 2.22 -14.89 -13.54
N GLY A 21 1.09 -15.05 -14.25
CA GLY A 21 -0.15 -15.59 -13.69
C GLY A 21 -1.03 -14.57 -12.97
N VAL A 22 -0.72 -13.28 -13.07
CA VAL A 22 -1.60 -12.23 -12.53
C VAL A 22 -2.82 -12.11 -13.44
N THR A 23 -4.00 -12.21 -12.86
CA THR A 23 -5.28 -12.17 -13.59
C THR A 23 -6.01 -10.84 -13.45
N VAL A 24 -5.80 -10.13 -12.32
CA VAL A 24 -6.49 -8.88 -11.99
C VAL A 24 -5.50 -7.79 -11.64
N ALA A 25 -5.71 -6.59 -12.18
CA ALA A 25 -4.86 -5.44 -11.90
C ALA A 25 -5.67 -4.14 -11.78
N LEU A 26 -5.10 -3.16 -11.12
CA LEU A 26 -5.53 -1.76 -11.10
C LEU A 26 -4.50 -0.94 -11.88
N ALA A 27 -4.93 -0.24 -12.90
CA ALA A 27 -4.06 0.54 -13.79
C ALA A 27 -4.77 1.82 -14.25
N SER A 28 -4.05 2.74 -14.86
CA SER A 28 -4.70 3.88 -15.54
C SER A 28 -5.06 3.59 -16.99
N HIS A 29 -4.44 2.58 -17.60
CA HIS A 29 -4.70 2.16 -18.98
C HIS A 29 -4.05 0.81 -19.28
N GLY A 30 -4.43 0.22 -20.42
CA GLY A 30 -3.70 -0.90 -21.01
C GLY A 30 -4.06 -2.29 -20.50
N LEU A 31 -5.03 -2.46 -19.61
CA LEU A 31 -5.41 -3.77 -19.08
C LEU A 31 -5.96 -4.68 -20.18
N ALA A 32 -6.94 -4.19 -20.93
CA ALA A 32 -7.59 -4.97 -22.00
C ALA A 32 -6.58 -5.37 -23.10
N ALA A 33 -5.70 -4.46 -23.51
CA ALA A 33 -4.68 -4.70 -24.51
C ALA A 33 -3.68 -5.80 -24.12
N ASN A 34 -3.45 -5.97 -22.82
CA ASN A 34 -2.59 -7.00 -22.25
C ASN A 34 -3.35 -8.24 -21.76
N GLY A 35 -4.67 -8.30 -22.01
CA GLY A 35 -5.52 -9.43 -21.62
C GLY A 35 -5.60 -9.64 -20.10
N LEU A 36 -5.47 -8.56 -19.34
CA LEU A 36 -5.69 -8.53 -17.90
C LEU A 36 -7.09 -8.03 -17.59
N SER A 37 -7.73 -8.62 -16.62
CA SER A 37 -8.95 -8.09 -16.01
C SER A 37 -8.61 -7.06 -14.94
N GLY A 38 -9.55 -6.18 -14.59
CA GLY A 38 -9.33 -5.23 -13.52
C GLY A 38 -10.08 -3.92 -13.70
N VAL A 39 -9.61 -2.90 -13.04
CA VAL A 39 -10.21 -1.57 -13.07
C VAL A 39 -9.19 -0.58 -13.64
N GLU A 40 -9.63 0.20 -14.62
CA GLU A 40 -8.86 1.35 -15.11
C GLU A 40 -9.41 2.63 -14.46
N VAL A 41 -8.51 3.41 -13.87
CA VAL A 41 -8.82 4.64 -13.11
C VAL A 41 -7.93 5.79 -13.59
N PRO A 42 -8.37 7.03 -13.55
CA PRO A 42 -7.56 8.16 -13.99
C PRO A 42 -6.23 8.32 -13.24
N ASP A 43 -6.23 8.01 -11.94
CA ASP A 43 -5.04 8.08 -11.08
C ASP A 43 -4.99 6.87 -10.15
N THR A 44 -4.02 6.00 -10.40
CA THR A 44 -3.86 4.75 -9.63
C THR A 44 -3.35 4.99 -8.21
N ARG A 45 -2.68 6.10 -7.94
CA ARG A 45 -2.23 6.47 -6.60
C ARG A 45 -3.40 6.92 -5.73
N VAL A 46 -4.27 7.76 -6.28
CA VAL A 46 -5.51 8.19 -5.61
C VAL A 46 -6.40 6.97 -5.33
N ALA A 47 -6.64 6.15 -6.34
CA ALA A 47 -7.48 4.95 -6.20
C ALA A 47 -6.90 3.94 -5.18
N LEU A 48 -5.57 3.80 -5.09
CA LEU A 48 -4.93 2.98 -4.07
C LEU A 48 -5.21 3.54 -2.66
N GLY A 49 -5.18 4.87 -2.51
CA GLY A 49 -5.52 5.55 -1.26
C GLY A 49 -6.98 5.32 -0.86
N GLU A 50 -7.91 5.53 -1.78
CA GLU A 50 -9.34 5.29 -1.55
C GLU A 50 -9.60 3.81 -1.18
N TRP A 51 -8.92 2.88 -1.83
CA TRP A 51 -9.01 1.47 -1.49
C TRP A 51 -8.45 1.17 -0.08
N ALA A 52 -7.35 1.80 0.28
CA ALA A 52 -6.78 1.67 1.62
C ALA A 52 -7.73 2.24 2.69
N ASP A 53 -8.38 3.38 2.41
CA ASP A 53 -9.36 3.99 3.32
C ASP A 53 -10.58 3.06 3.52
N LEU A 54 -11.12 2.49 2.44
CA LEU A 54 -12.21 1.51 2.53
C LEU A 54 -11.78 0.25 3.32
N TRP A 55 -10.57 -0.22 3.12
CA TRP A 55 -10.04 -1.35 3.89
C TRP A 55 -9.88 -1.00 5.36
N ARG A 56 -9.42 0.23 5.65
CA ARG A 56 -9.25 0.77 6.99
C ARG A 56 -10.55 0.82 7.79
N GLU A 57 -11.68 1.09 7.13
CA GLU A 57 -13.01 1.11 7.77
C GLU A 57 -13.41 -0.24 8.41
N ASN A 58 -12.86 -1.34 7.90
CA ASN A 58 -13.09 -2.67 8.48
C ASN A 58 -12.27 -2.94 9.76
N PHE A 59 -11.32 -2.05 10.09
CA PHE A 59 -10.48 -2.19 11.27
C PHE A 59 -11.01 -1.33 12.41
N SER A 60 -11.49 -1.97 13.46
CA SER A 60 -12.06 -1.31 14.66
C SER A 60 -11.04 -1.05 15.78
N GLY A 61 -9.82 -1.53 15.63
CA GLY A 61 -8.75 -1.36 16.61
C GLY A 61 -8.16 0.07 16.65
N PRO A 62 -7.38 0.39 17.68
CA PRO A 62 -6.70 1.68 17.78
C PRO A 62 -5.62 1.82 16.71
N VAL A 63 -5.55 2.99 16.09
CA VAL A 63 -4.50 3.36 15.14
C VAL A 63 -3.66 4.47 15.75
N ILE A 64 -2.36 4.24 15.83
CA ILE A 64 -1.40 5.18 16.41
C ILE A 64 -0.52 5.72 15.29
N ALA A 65 -0.61 7.02 15.02
CA ALA A 65 0.26 7.71 14.08
C ALA A 65 1.42 8.39 14.82
N VAL A 66 2.64 8.22 14.29
CA VAL A 66 3.85 8.84 14.84
C VAL A 66 4.42 9.83 13.84
N THR A 67 4.48 11.09 14.22
CA THR A 67 5.09 12.16 13.42
C THR A 67 6.14 12.92 14.22
N GLY A 68 6.98 13.68 13.54
CA GLY A 68 8.03 14.48 14.17
C GLY A 68 9.29 14.59 13.31
N SER A 69 10.16 15.52 13.64
CA SER A 69 11.45 15.71 12.94
C SER A 69 12.46 14.62 13.26
N ASN A 70 12.51 14.16 14.50
CA ASN A 70 13.48 13.15 14.99
C ASN A 70 12.76 12.07 15.83
N GLY A 71 13.38 10.90 15.96
CA GLY A 71 12.96 9.84 16.87
C GLY A 71 11.74 9.02 16.40
N LYS A 72 11.14 9.31 15.24
CA LYS A 72 9.98 8.56 14.73
C LYS A 72 10.19 7.06 14.73
N THR A 73 11.28 6.59 14.14
CA THR A 73 11.60 5.15 14.04
C THR A 73 11.70 4.50 15.42
N THR A 74 12.37 5.14 16.36
CA THR A 74 12.52 4.63 17.73
C THR A 74 11.18 4.54 18.43
N VAL A 75 10.38 5.59 18.38
CA VAL A 75 9.04 5.61 18.99
C VAL A 75 8.13 4.56 18.35
N THR A 76 8.15 4.43 17.01
CA THR A 76 7.37 3.41 16.31
C THR A 76 7.76 1.99 16.74
N GLN A 77 9.06 1.71 16.89
CA GLN A 77 9.53 0.39 17.34
C GLN A 77 9.14 0.10 18.79
N MET A 78 9.21 1.11 19.67
CA MET A 78 8.75 0.96 21.06
C MET A 78 7.24 0.67 21.11
N LEU A 79 6.43 1.42 20.38
CA LEU A 79 5.00 1.19 20.29
C LEU A 79 4.69 -0.20 19.70
N ALA A 80 5.42 -0.60 18.65
CA ALA A 80 5.27 -1.93 18.06
C ALA A 80 5.53 -3.04 19.09
N SER A 81 6.56 -2.89 19.91
CA SER A 81 6.88 -3.85 20.97
C SER A 81 5.79 -3.92 22.03
N ILE A 82 5.25 -2.76 22.43
CA ILE A 82 4.16 -2.69 23.44
C ILE A 82 2.88 -3.30 22.87
N THR A 83 2.51 -2.94 21.65
CA THR A 83 1.28 -3.47 21.03
C THR A 83 1.38 -4.97 20.76
N ALA A 84 2.54 -5.46 20.31
CA ALA A 84 2.78 -6.88 20.13
C ALA A 84 2.71 -7.66 21.46
N ALA A 85 3.23 -7.10 22.56
CA ALA A 85 3.12 -7.70 23.88
C ALA A 85 1.67 -7.75 24.38
N ALA A 86 0.85 -6.76 24.03
CA ALA A 86 -0.54 -6.66 24.47
C ALA A 86 -1.53 -7.46 23.59
N HIS A 87 -1.28 -7.54 22.27
CA HIS A 87 -2.22 -8.05 21.28
C HIS A 87 -1.67 -9.19 20.42
N GLY A 88 -0.39 -9.56 20.58
CA GLY A 88 0.23 -10.66 19.82
C GLY A 88 0.24 -10.42 18.31
N GLU A 89 -0.21 -11.43 17.55
CA GLU A 89 -0.25 -11.40 16.08
C GLU A 89 -1.30 -10.42 15.51
N ASP A 90 -2.23 -9.94 16.31
CA ASP A 90 -3.21 -8.95 15.90
C ASP A 90 -2.63 -7.51 15.83
N ALA A 91 -1.41 -7.31 16.33
CA ALA A 91 -0.72 -6.04 16.26
C ALA A 91 0.04 -5.88 14.94
N LEU A 92 -0.23 -4.81 14.22
CA LEU A 92 0.47 -4.46 12.98
C LEU A 92 1.27 -3.16 13.19
N ALA A 93 2.50 -3.15 12.74
CA ALA A 93 3.34 -1.95 12.75
C ALA A 93 4.04 -1.76 11.41
N THR A 94 4.22 -0.51 11.00
CA THR A 94 4.98 -0.18 9.79
C THR A 94 6.41 -0.70 9.93
N GLN A 95 6.84 -1.51 8.96
CA GLN A 95 8.19 -2.07 8.94
C GLN A 95 9.18 -1.10 8.30
N GLY A 96 10.35 -0.96 8.94
CA GLY A 96 11.43 -0.13 8.41
C GLY A 96 11.07 1.35 8.31
N ASN A 97 11.46 1.97 7.19
CA ASN A 97 11.26 3.40 6.91
C ASN A 97 10.22 3.63 5.81
N LEU A 98 9.20 2.78 5.72
CA LEU A 98 8.09 2.95 4.77
C LEU A 98 7.18 4.10 5.21
N ASN A 99 7.71 5.31 5.15
CA ASN A 99 7.09 6.54 5.67
C ASN A 99 6.62 7.49 4.55
N ASN A 100 6.45 6.98 3.33
CA ASN A 100 5.86 7.72 2.24
C ASN A 100 4.33 7.55 2.24
N ASP A 101 3.66 8.24 1.34
CA ASP A 101 2.20 8.23 1.19
C ASP A 101 1.62 6.85 0.83
N ILE A 102 2.43 5.93 0.34
CA ILE A 102 2.03 4.55 0.02
C ILE A 102 2.26 3.62 1.20
N GLY A 103 3.36 3.78 1.94
CA GLY A 103 3.75 2.88 3.01
C GLY A 103 3.02 3.10 4.35
N VAL A 104 2.31 4.23 4.49
CA VAL A 104 1.61 4.62 5.75
C VAL A 104 0.09 4.51 5.64
N ARG A 105 -0.43 4.26 4.46
CA ARG A 105 -1.89 4.11 4.23
C ARG A 105 -2.41 2.74 4.62
#